data_b7e5612b239914a793e9283443b18046
#
_entry.id   b7e5612b239914a793e9283443b18046
#
_cell.length_a   1.000
_cell.length_b   1.000
_cell.length_c   1.000
_cell.angle_alpha   90.00
_cell.angle_beta   90.00
_cell.angle_gamma   90.00
#
_symmetry.space_group_name_H-M   'P 1'
#
loop_
_entity.id
_entity.type
_entity.pdbx_description
1 polymer ?
#
loop_
_entity_poly.entity_id
_entity_poly.type
_entity_poly.pdbx_seq_one_letter_code
_entity_poly.pdbx_strand_id
1 'polypeptide(L)'
;DDRKMDTLLTLFGQTEAEAIRQGNVKMQGMVYGNTIISHINRNEYDKIIQKAPGYLDFYILHEQWKLYYQIHMQLITAYNLKGDYKKAAEEAKLMFDRAKARKDKAGMATALYATAITYNVQDRWKEEEDCFRECIRLLWEVSGYDNILTQAYAFLCSSLRAQGQYDKLLQLVPEYEKAIARFEKAAGRTQPEAWGNLYVALMNTYIDTKDYDKAGEYLAKLEGIVNNNISRYELARAKALILQSRGDYRKALAAIDSAAVEVQESEFDLNAVRKIKMEILTRMGRFDEAFTLFDTIIAANDTIKDVEINARFDELRTQYEVEKHIAEKERNLHYFLFTLGICLVLALLLTATFYYNRIIALKNH
;
A
#
# COMPACT_ATOMS: atom_id res chain seq x y z
N ASP A 1 4.63 -25.46 5.29
CA ASP A 1 4.77 -26.65 6.15
C ASP A 1 3.95 -26.41 7.43
N ASP A 2 2.68 -26.79 7.38
CA ASP A 2 1.68 -26.54 8.43
C ASP A 2 2.12 -27.10 9.80
N ARG A 3 2.80 -28.25 9.83
CA ARG A 3 3.29 -28.85 11.08
C ARG A 3 4.30 -27.97 11.82
N LYS A 4 5.18 -27.31 11.10
CA LYS A 4 6.16 -26.37 11.70
C LYS A 4 5.45 -25.15 12.27
N MET A 5 4.43 -24.66 11.57
CA MET A 5 3.66 -23.51 12.02
C MET A 5 2.81 -23.85 13.25
N ASP A 6 2.20 -25.03 13.31
CA ASP A 6 1.47 -25.50 14.52
C ASP A 6 2.39 -25.64 15.73
N THR A 7 3.61 -26.17 15.50
CA THR A 7 4.65 -26.22 16.55
C THR A 7 5.02 -24.82 17.01
N LEU A 8 5.17 -23.85 16.09
CA LEU A 8 5.48 -22.45 16.41
C LEU A 8 4.37 -21.80 17.25
N LEU A 9 3.11 -21.98 16.87
CA LEU A 9 1.97 -21.46 17.64
C LEU A 9 1.88 -22.08 19.03
N THR A 10 2.21 -23.36 19.16
CA THR A 10 2.29 -24.04 20.47
C THR A 10 3.39 -23.43 21.33
N LEU A 11 4.58 -23.17 20.77
CA LEU A 11 5.68 -22.50 21.46
C LEU A 11 5.31 -21.07 21.86
N PHE A 12 4.57 -20.33 21.03
CA PHE A 12 4.07 -19.00 21.38
C PHE A 12 3.13 -19.07 22.60
N GLY A 13 2.22 -20.05 22.66
CA GLY A 13 1.35 -20.24 23.84
C GLY A 13 2.13 -20.55 25.11
N GLN A 14 3.17 -21.37 25.03
CA GLN A 14 4.06 -21.63 26.19
C GLN A 14 4.85 -20.38 26.58
N THR A 15 5.36 -19.62 25.62
CA THR A 15 6.10 -18.39 25.88
C THR A 15 5.19 -17.31 26.47
N GLU A 16 3.93 -17.23 26.02
CA GLU A 16 2.91 -16.36 26.60
C GLU A 16 2.68 -16.67 28.08
N ALA A 17 2.40 -17.94 28.39
CA ALA A 17 2.16 -18.37 29.78
C ALA A 17 3.36 -18.05 30.70
N GLU A 18 4.58 -18.25 30.20
CA GLU A 18 5.79 -17.92 30.95
C GLU A 18 5.99 -16.40 31.09
N ALA A 19 5.72 -15.62 30.05
CA ALA A 19 5.78 -14.15 30.09
C ALA A 19 4.79 -13.58 31.12
N ILE A 20 3.57 -14.13 31.18
CA ILE A 20 2.55 -13.77 32.17
C ILE A 20 3.04 -14.11 33.57
N ARG A 21 3.56 -15.33 33.77
CA ARG A 21 4.08 -15.77 35.09
C ARG A 21 5.20 -14.88 35.61
N GLN A 22 6.05 -14.39 34.71
CA GLN A 22 7.18 -13.51 35.04
C GLN A 22 6.80 -12.02 35.08
N GLY A 23 5.57 -11.64 34.73
CA GLY A 23 5.18 -10.24 34.56
C GLY A 23 5.94 -9.53 33.45
N ASN A 24 6.45 -10.28 32.46
CA ASN A 24 7.23 -9.74 31.34
C ASN A 24 6.32 -9.21 30.23
N VAL A 25 5.81 -8.00 30.42
CA VAL A 25 4.90 -7.29 29.51
C VAL A 25 5.47 -7.15 28.09
N LYS A 26 6.78 -6.92 27.97
CA LYS A 26 7.43 -6.76 26.66
C LYS A 26 7.40 -8.08 25.89
N MET A 27 7.78 -9.19 26.52
CA MET A 27 7.75 -10.51 25.90
C MET A 27 6.32 -10.90 25.52
N GLN A 28 5.35 -10.66 26.38
CA GLN A 28 3.94 -10.93 26.13
C GLN A 28 3.45 -10.17 24.89
N GLY A 29 3.75 -8.87 24.78
CA GLY A 29 3.41 -8.09 23.59
C GLY A 29 4.05 -8.62 22.30
N MET A 30 5.31 -9.05 22.35
CA MET A 30 5.98 -9.66 21.19
C MET A 30 5.32 -10.98 20.76
N VAL A 31 4.90 -11.82 21.71
CA VAL A 31 4.20 -13.09 21.43
C VAL A 31 2.86 -12.81 20.77
N TYR A 32 2.09 -11.85 21.24
CA TYR A 32 0.82 -11.45 20.63
C TYR A 32 1.01 -11.00 19.17
N GLY A 33 2.02 -10.16 18.92
CA GLY A 33 2.36 -9.71 17.57
C GLY A 33 2.69 -10.88 16.64
N ASN A 34 3.57 -11.78 17.08
CA ASN A 34 3.98 -12.93 16.30
C ASN A 34 2.83 -13.92 16.05
N THR A 35 1.92 -14.07 17.01
CA THR A 35 0.71 -14.90 16.84
C THR A 35 -0.17 -14.36 15.72
N ILE A 36 -0.42 -13.05 15.67
CA ILE A 36 -1.20 -12.43 14.58
C ILE A 36 -0.50 -12.60 13.24
N ILE A 37 0.83 -12.35 13.17
CA ILE A 37 1.61 -12.56 11.93
C ILE A 37 1.51 -14.01 11.44
N SER A 38 1.57 -14.99 12.37
CA SER A 38 1.42 -16.40 12.01
C SER A 38 0.04 -16.72 11.43
N HIS A 39 -1.02 -16.10 11.96
CA HIS A 39 -2.37 -16.26 11.40
C HIS A 39 -2.52 -15.56 10.03
N ILE A 40 -1.88 -14.41 9.80
CA ILE A 40 -1.83 -13.77 8.46
C ILE A 40 -1.20 -14.72 7.45
N ASN A 41 -0.03 -15.29 7.75
CA ASN A 41 0.70 -16.19 6.85
C ASN A 41 -0.07 -17.48 6.51
N ARG A 42 -1.10 -17.80 7.28
CA ARG A 42 -1.99 -18.97 7.08
C ARG A 42 -3.36 -18.59 6.51
N ASN A 43 -3.59 -17.30 6.20
CA ASN A 43 -4.90 -16.78 5.78
C ASN A 43 -6.03 -17.05 6.79
N GLU A 44 -5.69 -17.18 8.08
CA GLU A 44 -6.63 -17.47 9.17
C GLU A 44 -7.27 -16.19 9.71
N TYR A 45 -7.95 -15.43 8.84
CA TYR A 45 -8.48 -14.10 9.15
C TYR A 45 -9.49 -14.08 10.30
N ASP A 46 -10.32 -15.11 10.44
CA ASP A 46 -11.27 -15.23 11.54
C ASP A 46 -10.57 -15.30 12.90
N LYS A 47 -9.43 -15.95 12.99
CA LYS A 47 -8.62 -16.00 14.21
C LYS A 47 -8.00 -14.65 14.55
N ILE A 48 -7.64 -13.86 13.52
CA ILE A 48 -7.15 -12.49 13.73
C ILE A 48 -8.27 -11.62 14.27
N ILE A 49 -9.45 -11.64 13.65
CA ILE A 49 -10.62 -10.88 14.08
C ILE A 49 -11.02 -11.23 15.53
N GLN A 50 -10.90 -12.50 15.90
CA GLN A 50 -11.21 -12.97 17.26
C GLN A 50 -10.18 -12.50 18.31
N LYS A 51 -8.88 -12.58 17.99
CA LYS A 51 -7.80 -12.38 18.98
C LYS A 51 -7.32 -10.93 19.08
N ALA A 52 -7.26 -10.22 17.94
CA ALA A 52 -6.65 -8.91 17.87
C ALA A 52 -7.29 -7.89 18.85
N PRO A 53 -8.62 -7.83 19.05
CA PRO A 53 -9.19 -6.85 19.99
C PRO A 53 -8.60 -6.95 21.41
N GLY A 54 -8.49 -8.15 21.98
CA GLY A 54 -7.88 -8.33 23.30
C GLY A 54 -6.40 -7.96 23.34
N TYR A 55 -5.66 -8.20 22.25
CA TYR A 55 -4.26 -7.79 22.14
C TYR A 55 -4.11 -6.27 22.02
N LEU A 56 -5.03 -5.61 21.29
CA LEU A 56 -5.06 -4.15 21.19
C LEU A 56 -5.31 -3.50 22.56
N ASP A 57 -6.25 -4.03 23.34
CA ASP A 57 -6.49 -3.54 24.71
C ASP A 57 -5.25 -3.70 25.59
N PHE A 58 -4.55 -4.82 25.49
CA PHE A 58 -3.29 -5.05 26.19
C PHE A 58 -2.23 -4.00 25.79
N TYR A 59 -2.05 -3.73 24.49
CA TYR A 59 -1.07 -2.75 24.02
C TYR A 59 -1.40 -1.32 24.47
N ILE A 60 -2.69 -0.96 24.53
CA ILE A 60 -3.15 0.33 25.05
C ILE A 60 -2.81 0.44 26.54
N LEU A 61 -3.16 -0.59 27.33
CA LEU A 61 -2.91 -0.62 28.78
C LEU A 61 -1.43 -0.46 29.11
N HIS A 62 -0.56 -1.05 28.28
CA HIS A 62 0.89 -1.06 28.53
C HIS A 62 1.66 -0.05 27.65
N GLU A 63 0.96 0.88 27.01
CA GLU A 63 1.53 1.93 26.15
C GLU A 63 2.47 1.43 25.03
N GLN A 64 2.27 0.21 24.55
CA GLN A 64 3.06 -0.39 23.47
C GLN A 64 2.54 0.05 22.10
N TRP A 65 2.56 1.35 21.83
CA TRP A 65 1.87 1.96 20.69
C TRP A 65 2.34 1.48 19.32
N LYS A 66 3.63 1.20 19.16
CA LYS A 66 4.15 0.67 17.89
C LYS A 66 3.51 -0.69 17.55
N LEU A 67 3.42 -1.59 18.53
CA LEU A 67 2.77 -2.89 18.35
C LEU A 67 1.26 -2.74 18.19
N TYR A 68 0.64 -1.81 18.92
CA TYR A 68 -0.77 -1.47 18.74
C TYR A 68 -1.07 -1.13 17.28
N TYR A 69 -0.35 -0.19 16.66
CA TYR A 69 -0.60 0.19 15.27
C TYR A 69 -0.33 -0.95 14.29
N GLN A 70 0.72 -1.74 14.51
CA GLN A 70 1.02 -2.90 13.66
C GLN A 70 -0.11 -3.94 13.69
N ILE A 71 -0.60 -4.29 14.87
CA ILE A 71 -1.64 -5.32 15.00
C ILE A 71 -3.01 -4.79 14.59
N HIS A 72 -3.30 -3.53 14.88
CA HIS A 72 -4.55 -2.90 14.42
C HIS A 72 -4.62 -2.87 12.87
N MET A 73 -3.51 -2.56 12.21
CA MET A 73 -3.41 -2.65 10.75
C MET A 73 -3.70 -4.07 10.24
N GLN A 74 -3.21 -5.12 10.93
CA GLN A 74 -3.51 -6.51 10.55
C GLN A 74 -4.99 -6.87 10.74
N LEU A 75 -5.63 -6.34 11.77
CA LEU A 75 -7.08 -6.49 11.97
C LEU A 75 -7.87 -5.84 10.84
N ILE A 76 -7.51 -4.62 10.44
CA ILE A 76 -8.12 -3.90 9.31
C ILE A 76 -7.92 -4.71 8.01
N THR A 77 -6.72 -5.22 7.79
CA THR A 77 -6.42 -6.10 6.64
C THR A 77 -7.29 -7.35 6.64
N ALA A 78 -7.48 -8.00 7.80
CA ALA A 78 -8.33 -9.17 7.92
C ALA A 78 -9.79 -8.87 7.56
N TYR A 79 -10.33 -7.71 7.98
CA TYR A 79 -11.67 -7.28 7.58
C TYR A 79 -11.77 -7.01 6.07
N ASN A 80 -10.77 -6.34 5.47
CA ASN A 80 -10.72 -6.12 4.03
C ASN A 80 -10.73 -7.44 3.24
N LEU A 81 -9.92 -8.42 3.65
CA LEU A 81 -9.84 -9.74 3.00
C LEU A 81 -11.10 -10.60 3.22
N LYS A 82 -11.89 -10.30 4.24
CA LYS A 82 -13.23 -10.90 4.47
C LYS A 82 -14.35 -10.15 3.75
N GLY A 83 -14.05 -9.04 3.06
CA GLY A 83 -15.05 -8.18 2.41
C GLY A 83 -15.86 -7.31 3.36
N ASP A 84 -15.52 -7.26 4.65
CA ASP A 84 -16.19 -6.37 5.63
C ASP A 84 -15.52 -4.99 5.64
N TYR A 85 -15.64 -4.29 4.51
CA TYR A 85 -15.03 -2.96 4.31
C TYR A 85 -15.54 -1.91 5.29
N LYS A 86 -16.78 -2.07 5.76
CA LYS A 86 -17.35 -1.17 6.75
C LYS A 86 -16.57 -1.25 8.06
N LYS A 87 -16.36 -2.46 8.59
CA LYS A 87 -15.57 -2.65 9.81
C LYS A 87 -14.11 -2.26 9.60
N ALA A 88 -13.52 -2.57 8.46
CA ALA A 88 -12.16 -2.13 8.12
C ALA A 88 -12.02 -0.62 8.27
N ALA A 89 -12.97 0.15 7.74
CA ALA A 89 -12.95 1.60 7.82
C ALA A 89 -13.24 2.14 9.23
N GLU A 90 -14.18 1.54 9.96
CA GLU A 90 -14.46 1.89 11.36
C GLU A 90 -13.19 1.71 12.24
N GLU A 91 -12.47 0.60 12.06
CA GLU A 91 -11.21 0.32 12.78
C GLU A 91 -10.08 1.26 12.35
N ALA A 92 -9.94 1.55 11.06
CA ALA A 92 -8.95 2.50 10.57
C ALA A 92 -9.19 3.91 11.13
N LYS A 93 -10.45 4.34 11.18
CA LYS A 93 -10.85 5.60 11.82
C LYS A 93 -10.52 5.61 13.30
N LEU A 94 -10.87 4.56 14.03
CA LEU A 94 -10.58 4.45 15.46
C LEU A 94 -9.07 4.54 15.73
N MET A 95 -8.26 3.88 14.90
CA MET A 95 -6.80 3.94 14.98
C MET A 95 -6.29 5.37 14.72
N PHE A 96 -6.82 6.05 13.71
CA PHE A 96 -6.46 7.44 13.38
C PHE A 96 -6.83 8.40 14.51
N ASP A 97 -8.04 8.33 15.05
CA ASP A 97 -8.51 9.21 16.11
C ASP A 97 -7.68 9.06 17.38
N ARG A 98 -7.32 7.83 17.76
CA ARG A 98 -6.41 7.56 18.87
C ARG A 98 -5.01 8.14 18.66
N ALA A 99 -4.44 7.95 17.47
CA ALA A 99 -3.14 8.50 17.11
C ALA A 99 -3.17 10.04 17.12
N LYS A 100 -4.23 10.66 16.59
CA LYS A 100 -4.44 12.10 16.57
C LYS A 100 -4.55 12.68 17.98
N ALA A 101 -5.32 12.06 18.87
CA ALA A 101 -5.45 12.47 20.27
C ALA A 101 -4.10 12.47 21.02
N ARG A 102 -3.21 11.54 20.62
CA ARG A 102 -1.84 11.42 21.16
C ARG A 102 -0.82 12.30 20.43
N LYS A 103 -1.20 12.98 19.37
CA LYS A 103 -0.30 13.71 18.46
C LYS A 103 0.81 12.82 17.86
N ASP A 104 0.50 11.53 17.67
CA ASP A 104 1.42 10.52 17.17
C ASP A 104 1.35 10.45 15.65
N LYS A 105 2.30 11.12 14.99
CA LYS A 105 2.38 11.18 13.51
C LYS A 105 2.56 9.80 12.89
N ALA A 106 3.32 8.91 13.54
CA ALA A 106 3.54 7.55 13.03
C ALA A 106 2.25 6.73 13.06
N GLY A 107 1.49 6.84 14.15
CA GLY A 107 0.17 6.22 14.28
C GLY A 107 -0.83 6.77 13.27
N MET A 108 -0.90 8.10 13.09
CA MET A 108 -1.75 8.71 12.06
C MET A 108 -1.40 8.24 10.66
N ALA A 109 -0.10 8.16 10.34
CA ALA A 109 0.36 7.68 9.03
C ALA A 109 0.00 6.21 8.80
N THR A 110 0.18 5.35 9.82
CA THR A 110 -0.17 3.92 9.72
C THR A 110 -1.69 3.74 9.53
N ALA A 111 -2.51 4.56 10.19
CA ALA A 111 -3.97 4.55 9.99
C ALA A 111 -4.36 4.99 8.58
N LEU A 112 -3.73 6.05 8.05
CA LEU A 112 -3.94 6.50 6.67
C LEU A 112 -3.51 5.44 5.64
N TYR A 113 -2.40 4.74 5.90
CA TYR A 113 -1.99 3.61 5.08
C TYR A 113 -3.06 2.52 5.04
N ALA A 114 -3.58 2.11 6.21
CA ALA A 114 -4.64 1.10 6.28
C ALA A 114 -5.94 1.56 5.61
N THR A 115 -6.28 2.85 5.74
CA THR A 115 -7.43 3.46 5.06
C THR A 115 -7.25 3.45 3.55
N ALA A 116 -6.05 3.79 3.05
CA ALA A 116 -5.74 3.76 1.63
C ALA A 116 -5.91 2.34 1.05
N ILE A 117 -5.43 1.31 1.76
CA ILE A 117 -5.64 -0.09 1.35
C ILE A 117 -7.15 -0.44 1.31
N THR A 118 -7.95 0.07 2.26
CA THR A 118 -9.40 -0.13 2.25
C THR A 118 -10.06 0.55 1.05
N TYR A 119 -9.59 1.73 0.63
CA TYR A 119 -10.04 2.38 -0.59
C TYR A 119 -9.57 1.68 -1.87
N ASN A 120 -8.34 1.15 -1.87
CA ASN A 120 -7.79 0.39 -2.99
C ASN A 120 -8.66 -0.81 -3.37
N VAL A 121 -9.07 -1.63 -2.39
CA VAL A 121 -9.94 -2.80 -2.63
C VAL A 121 -11.37 -2.43 -3.06
N GLN A 122 -11.71 -1.14 -3.00
CA GLN A 122 -12.99 -0.59 -3.41
C GLN A 122 -12.89 0.24 -4.71
N ASP A 123 -11.76 0.21 -5.40
CA ASP A 123 -11.48 1.00 -6.60
C ASP A 123 -11.68 2.53 -6.42
N ARG A 124 -11.52 3.02 -5.19
CA ARG A 124 -11.65 4.44 -4.84
C ARG A 124 -10.31 5.16 -4.97
N TRP A 125 -9.87 5.29 -6.20
CA TRP A 125 -8.52 5.71 -6.57
C TRP A 125 -8.11 7.09 -6.06
N LYS A 126 -9.04 8.05 -6.04
CA LYS A 126 -8.73 9.42 -5.60
C LYS A 126 -8.48 9.47 -4.10
N GLU A 127 -9.37 8.88 -3.32
CA GLU A 127 -9.26 8.85 -1.86
C GLU A 127 -8.08 8.01 -1.41
N GLU A 128 -7.78 6.94 -2.12
CA GLU A 128 -6.58 6.14 -1.95
C GLU A 128 -5.32 6.99 -2.14
N GLU A 129 -5.21 7.71 -3.28
CA GLU A 129 -4.08 8.60 -3.59
C GLU A 129 -3.90 9.66 -2.49
N ASP A 130 -4.97 10.34 -2.07
CA ASP A 130 -4.93 11.36 -1.04
C ASP A 130 -4.44 10.80 0.30
N CYS A 131 -4.91 9.61 0.69
CA CYS A 131 -4.47 8.93 1.91
C CYS A 131 -3.00 8.52 1.84
N PHE A 132 -2.52 7.94 0.73
CA PHE A 132 -1.11 7.59 0.60
C PHE A 132 -0.20 8.81 0.58
N ARG A 133 -0.56 9.89 -0.08
CA ARG A 133 0.24 11.13 -0.10
C ARG A 133 0.39 11.73 1.28
N GLU A 134 -0.69 11.79 2.06
CA GLU A 134 -0.62 12.30 3.43
C GLU A 134 0.12 11.32 4.37
N CYS A 135 -0.06 10.02 4.20
CA CYS A 135 0.72 8.99 4.89
C CYS A 135 2.22 9.18 4.65
N ILE A 136 2.64 9.30 3.39
CA ILE A 136 4.03 9.52 2.98
C ILE A 136 4.57 10.82 3.61
N ARG A 137 3.81 11.90 3.54
CA ARG A 137 4.19 13.18 4.13
C ARG A 137 4.49 13.06 5.63
N LEU A 138 3.61 12.39 6.38
CA LEU A 138 3.79 12.17 7.81
C LEU A 138 4.99 11.25 8.11
N LEU A 139 5.21 10.22 7.30
CA LEU A 139 6.30 9.26 7.50
C LEU A 139 7.68 9.86 7.21
N TRP A 140 7.77 10.89 6.37
CA TRP A 140 9.02 11.63 6.23
C TRP A 140 9.45 12.39 7.49
N GLU A 141 8.49 12.73 8.37
CA GLU A 141 8.72 13.46 9.61
C GLU A 141 9.05 12.55 10.82
N VAL A 142 8.97 11.23 10.67
CA VAL A 142 9.20 10.26 11.74
C VAL A 142 10.24 9.22 11.34
N SER A 143 10.82 8.52 12.31
CA SER A 143 11.80 7.45 12.10
C SER A 143 11.25 6.08 12.55
N GLY A 144 11.83 5.00 12.01
CA GLY A 144 11.51 3.63 12.41
C GLY A 144 10.23 3.05 11.77
N TYR A 145 9.70 3.73 10.74
CA TYR A 145 8.56 3.31 9.92
C TYR A 145 8.91 3.31 8.42
N ASP A 146 10.19 3.14 8.11
CA ASP A 146 10.72 3.22 6.75
C ASP A 146 10.16 2.12 5.84
N ASN A 147 9.85 0.96 6.42
CA ASN A 147 9.15 -0.12 5.72
C ASN A 147 7.74 0.31 5.26
N ILE A 148 6.97 0.98 6.10
CA ILE A 148 5.62 1.48 5.72
C ILE A 148 5.76 2.61 4.69
N LEU A 149 6.77 3.47 4.82
CA LEU A 149 7.03 4.53 3.85
C LEU A 149 7.29 3.95 2.44
N THR A 150 8.17 2.95 2.33
CA THR A 150 8.47 2.31 1.04
C THR A 150 7.28 1.55 0.48
N GLN A 151 6.48 0.89 1.33
CA GLN A 151 5.24 0.24 0.93
C GLN A 151 4.18 1.24 0.45
N ALA A 152 4.04 2.39 1.11
CA ALA A 152 3.11 3.43 0.69
C ALA A 152 3.44 3.97 -0.71
N TYR A 153 4.74 4.16 -1.02
CA TYR A 153 5.18 4.49 -2.38
C TYR A 153 4.86 3.37 -3.37
N ALA A 154 5.09 2.10 -3.01
CA ALA A 154 4.80 0.96 -3.88
C ALA A 154 3.31 0.90 -4.27
N PHE A 155 2.42 1.02 -3.29
CA PHE A 155 0.98 1.03 -3.53
C PHE A 155 0.53 2.24 -4.34
N LEU A 156 1.04 3.43 -4.02
CA LEU A 156 0.74 4.65 -4.78
C LEU A 156 1.18 4.52 -6.25
N CYS A 157 2.37 3.97 -6.50
CA CYS A 157 2.83 3.68 -7.86
C CYS A 157 1.90 2.68 -8.56
N SER A 158 1.48 1.61 -7.88
CA SER A 158 0.53 0.63 -8.43
C SER A 158 -0.81 1.26 -8.78
N SER A 159 -1.35 2.09 -7.89
CA SER A 159 -2.60 2.82 -8.10
C SER A 159 -2.52 3.78 -9.28
N LEU A 160 -1.47 4.60 -9.35
CA LEU A 160 -1.26 5.52 -10.47
C LEU A 160 -1.10 4.79 -11.80
N ARG A 161 -0.42 3.64 -11.81
CA ARG A 161 -0.31 2.78 -13.00
C ARG A 161 -1.67 2.24 -13.43
N ALA A 162 -2.47 1.73 -12.50
CA ALA A 162 -3.82 1.23 -12.78
C ALA A 162 -4.74 2.30 -13.39
N GLN A 163 -4.54 3.56 -13.01
CA GLN A 163 -5.25 4.72 -13.55
C GLN A 163 -4.64 5.26 -14.87
N GLY A 164 -3.56 4.67 -15.37
CA GLY A 164 -2.84 5.17 -16.56
C GLY A 164 -2.10 6.49 -16.33
N GLN A 165 -1.89 6.91 -15.07
CA GLN A 165 -1.22 8.16 -14.71
C GLN A 165 0.30 7.99 -14.66
N TYR A 166 0.89 7.49 -15.75
CA TYR A 166 2.29 7.10 -15.83
C TYR A 166 3.26 8.25 -15.55
N ASP A 167 2.96 9.46 -16.01
CA ASP A 167 3.81 10.63 -15.76
C ASP A 167 3.91 10.97 -14.28
N LYS A 168 2.79 10.91 -13.55
CA LYS A 168 2.80 11.12 -12.09
C LYS A 168 3.58 10.03 -11.36
N LEU A 169 3.46 8.77 -11.80
CA LEU A 169 4.24 7.67 -11.26
C LEU A 169 5.74 7.93 -11.45
N LEU A 170 6.16 8.27 -12.67
CA LEU A 170 7.58 8.52 -12.97
C LEU A 170 8.14 9.72 -12.19
N GLN A 171 7.33 10.73 -11.90
CA GLN A 171 7.71 11.86 -11.04
C GLN A 171 7.96 11.46 -9.58
N LEU A 172 7.34 10.38 -9.08
CA LEU A 172 7.55 9.89 -7.71
C LEU A 172 8.85 9.10 -7.55
N VAL A 173 9.42 8.57 -8.62
CA VAL A 173 10.58 7.66 -8.58
C VAL A 173 11.75 8.22 -7.78
N PRO A 174 12.20 9.48 -7.97
CA PRO A 174 13.35 10.00 -7.22
C PRO A 174 13.09 10.08 -5.71
N GLU A 175 11.86 10.34 -5.28
CA GLU A 175 11.49 10.37 -3.86
C GLU A 175 11.38 8.96 -3.29
N TYR A 176 10.86 8.03 -4.06
CA TYR A 176 10.79 6.63 -3.66
C TYR A 176 12.20 6.03 -3.50
N GLU A 177 13.12 6.29 -4.42
CA GLU A 177 14.53 5.88 -4.29
C GLU A 177 15.18 6.44 -3.02
N LYS A 178 14.92 7.71 -2.68
CA LYS A 178 15.37 8.31 -1.41
C LYS A 178 14.76 7.61 -0.19
N ALA A 179 13.49 7.22 -0.27
CA ALA A 179 12.84 6.47 0.81
C ALA A 179 13.48 5.10 1.01
N ILE A 180 13.81 4.38 -0.08
CA ILE A 180 14.52 3.11 -0.01
C ILE A 180 15.93 3.29 0.59
N ALA A 181 16.68 4.29 0.13
CA ALA A 181 18.01 4.59 0.67
C ALA A 181 17.96 4.95 2.17
N ARG A 182 16.91 5.68 2.62
CA ARG A 182 16.68 5.95 4.05
C ARG A 182 16.41 4.67 4.83
N PHE A 183 15.62 3.75 4.27
CA PHE A 183 15.37 2.45 4.86
C PHE A 183 16.63 1.60 4.98
N GLU A 184 17.45 1.52 3.93
CA GLU A 184 18.74 0.80 3.95
C GLU A 184 19.67 1.35 5.02
N LYS A 185 19.78 2.68 5.10
CA LYS A 185 20.59 3.34 6.13
C LYS A 185 20.09 3.01 7.54
N ALA A 186 18.79 3.05 7.76
CA ALA A 186 18.19 2.74 9.07
C ALA A 186 18.34 1.26 9.45
N ALA A 187 18.25 0.36 8.48
CA ALA A 187 18.36 -1.08 8.67
C ALA A 187 19.83 -1.58 8.73
N GLY A 188 20.79 -0.78 8.27
CA GLY A 188 22.20 -1.18 8.14
C GLY A 188 22.45 -2.28 7.10
N ARG A 189 21.51 -2.50 6.17
CA ARG A 189 21.56 -3.52 5.11
C ARG A 189 20.72 -3.13 3.92
N THR A 190 21.03 -3.72 2.76
CA THR A 190 20.21 -3.56 1.56
C THR A 190 18.78 -4.03 1.78
N GLN A 191 17.84 -3.44 1.02
CA GLN A 191 16.42 -3.76 1.06
C GLN A 191 15.95 -4.25 -0.32
N PRO A 192 16.28 -5.50 -0.71
CA PRO A 192 15.98 -6.03 -2.06
C PRO A 192 14.49 -6.02 -2.38
N GLU A 193 13.63 -6.23 -1.38
CA GLU A 193 12.17 -6.20 -1.55
C GLU A 193 11.68 -4.80 -1.95
N ALA A 194 12.17 -3.74 -1.30
CA ALA A 194 11.77 -2.38 -1.63
C ALA A 194 12.24 -1.96 -3.03
N TRP A 195 13.47 -2.32 -3.42
CA TRP A 195 13.95 -2.15 -4.79
C TRP A 195 13.15 -2.98 -5.79
N GLY A 196 12.83 -4.23 -5.44
CA GLY A 196 12.01 -5.11 -6.25
C GLY A 196 10.66 -4.50 -6.58
N ASN A 197 9.95 -3.97 -5.58
CA ASN A 197 8.66 -3.32 -5.75
C ASN A 197 8.75 -2.10 -6.68
N LEU A 198 9.78 -1.26 -6.55
CA LEU A 198 10.01 -0.13 -7.45
C LEU A 198 10.28 -0.61 -8.89
N TYR A 199 11.15 -1.61 -9.07
CA TYR A 199 11.50 -2.09 -10.40
C TYR A 199 10.32 -2.82 -11.08
N VAL A 200 9.48 -3.55 -10.32
CA VAL A 200 8.21 -4.12 -10.83
C VAL A 200 7.28 -3.01 -11.32
N ALA A 201 7.11 -1.94 -10.54
CA ALA A 201 6.27 -0.81 -10.92
C ALA A 201 6.78 -0.15 -12.21
N LEU A 202 8.10 0.08 -12.33
CA LEU A 202 8.71 0.69 -13.51
C LEU A 202 8.67 -0.24 -14.73
N MET A 203 9.01 -1.53 -14.57
CA MET A 203 8.91 -2.53 -15.64
C MET A 203 7.50 -2.57 -16.22
N ASN A 204 6.49 -2.68 -15.35
CA ASN A 204 5.10 -2.73 -15.80
C ASN A 204 4.65 -1.41 -16.43
N THR A 205 5.07 -0.26 -15.92
CA THR A 205 4.79 1.05 -16.52
C THR A 205 5.35 1.14 -17.93
N TYR A 206 6.59 0.70 -18.15
CA TYR A 206 7.20 0.71 -19.49
C TYR A 206 6.59 -0.34 -20.43
N ILE A 207 6.06 -1.46 -19.92
CA ILE A 207 5.24 -2.39 -20.71
C ILE A 207 3.95 -1.70 -21.15
N ASP A 208 3.24 -1.06 -20.25
CA ASP A 208 1.96 -0.40 -20.54
C ASP A 208 2.12 0.77 -21.53
N THR A 209 3.25 1.49 -21.47
CA THR A 209 3.62 2.55 -22.42
C THR A 209 4.33 2.04 -23.66
N LYS A 210 4.52 0.72 -23.80
CA LYS A 210 5.18 0.04 -24.92
C LYS A 210 6.65 0.39 -25.13
N ASP A 211 7.32 0.90 -24.10
CA ASP A 211 8.79 1.09 -24.08
C ASP A 211 9.47 -0.21 -23.60
N TYR A 212 9.46 -1.21 -24.48
CA TYR A 212 9.92 -2.57 -24.14
C TYR A 212 11.44 -2.65 -23.89
N ASP A 213 12.22 -1.69 -24.36
CA ASP A 213 13.67 -1.65 -24.08
C ASP A 213 13.90 -1.27 -22.63
N LYS A 214 13.27 -0.21 -22.13
CA LYS A 214 13.34 0.15 -20.70
C LYS A 214 12.70 -0.92 -19.81
N ALA A 215 11.59 -1.52 -20.24
CA ALA A 215 11.00 -2.64 -19.51
C ALA A 215 12.01 -3.79 -19.36
N GLY A 216 12.78 -4.09 -20.41
CA GLY A 216 13.85 -5.09 -20.40
C GLY A 216 15.00 -4.76 -19.45
N GLU A 217 15.40 -3.48 -19.33
CA GLU A 217 16.40 -3.04 -18.35
C GLU A 217 15.96 -3.31 -16.89
N TYR A 218 14.69 -3.01 -16.59
CA TYR A 218 14.16 -3.26 -15.23
C TYR A 218 13.91 -4.74 -14.97
N LEU A 219 13.53 -5.53 -15.97
CA LEU A 219 13.47 -6.98 -15.85
C LEU A 219 14.85 -7.56 -15.51
N ALA A 220 15.92 -7.12 -16.19
CA ALA A 220 17.28 -7.57 -15.85
C ALA A 220 17.72 -7.19 -14.45
N LYS A 221 17.35 -5.99 -13.97
CA LYS A 221 17.58 -5.59 -12.57
C LYS A 221 16.84 -6.49 -11.57
N LEU A 222 15.59 -6.87 -11.89
CA LEU A 222 14.79 -7.78 -11.08
C LEU A 222 15.37 -9.20 -11.03
N GLU A 223 15.84 -9.73 -12.16
CA GLU A 223 16.51 -11.03 -12.21
C GLU A 223 17.80 -11.05 -11.39
N GLY A 224 18.45 -9.90 -11.22
CA GLY A 224 19.65 -9.74 -10.36
C GLY A 224 19.35 -9.61 -8.86
N ILE A 225 18.09 -9.39 -8.47
CA ILE A 225 17.68 -9.31 -7.07
C ILE A 225 17.25 -10.70 -6.59
N VAL A 226 18.01 -11.26 -5.63
CA VAL A 226 17.58 -12.49 -4.93
C VAL A 226 16.46 -12.12 -3.96
N ASN A 227 15.22 -12.14 -4.44
CA ASN A 227 14.04 -11.84 -3.63
C ASN A 227 12.95 -12.89 -3.87
N ASN A 228 12.57 -13.60 -2.81
CA ASN A 228 11.51 -14.61 -2.87
C ASN A 228 10.09 -14.00 -2.98
N ASN A 229 9.96 -12.67 -2.82
CA ASN A 229 8.67 -11.97 -2.81
C ASN A 229 8.29 -11.39 -4.19
N ILE A 230 9.18 -11.46 -5.18
CA ILE A 230 8.84 -11.06 -6.55
C ILE A 230 8.06 -12.22 -7.19
N SER A 231 6.87 -11.92 -7.66
CA SER A 231 6.02 -12.91 -8.31
C SER A 231 6.70 -13.45 -9.57
N ARG A 232 6.92 -14.76 -9.60
CA ARG A 232 7.43 -15.47 -10.80
C ARG A 232 6.50 -15.27 -11.99
N TYR A 233 5.20 -15.20 -11.72
CA TYR A 233 4.19 -14.86 -12.72
C TYR A 233 4.47 -13.51 -13.37
N GLU A 234 4.68 -12.44 -12.57
CA GLU A 234 4.96 -11.10 -13.09
C GLU A 234 6.22 -11.07 -13.97
N LEU A 235 7.29 -11.74 -13.54
CA LEU A 235 8.53 -11.82 -14.31
C LEU A 235 8.33 -12.59 -15.62
N ALA A 236 7.64 -13.72 -15.59
CA ALA A 236 7.39 -14.55 -16.76
C ALA A 236 6.44 -13.83 -17.75
N ARG A 237 5.42 -13.15 -17.26
CA ARG A 237 4.50 -12.31 -18.05
C ARG A 237 5.25 -11.16 -18.75
N ALA A 238 6.05 -10.43 -18.00
CA ALA A 238 6.86 -9.33 -18.56
C ALA A 238 7.82 -9.83 -19.63
N LYS A 239 8.51 -10.93 -19.36
CA LYS A 239 9.42 -11.58 -20.32
C LYS A 239 8.70 -12.00 -21.60
N ALA A 240 7.49 -12.56 -21.48
CA ALA A 240 6.68 -12.93 -22.63
C ALA A 240 6.33 -11.72 -23.50
N LEU A 241 5.88 -10.61 -22.89
CA LEU A 241 5.51 -9.38 -23.61
C LEU A 241 6.72 -8.71 -24.30
N ILE A 242 7.86 -8.66 -23.62
CA ILE A 242 9.10 -8.13 -24.18
C ILE A 242 9.60 -8.98 -25.35
N LEU A 243 9.56 -10.31 -25.24
CA LEU A 243 9.94 -11.22 -26.32
C LEU A 243 8.95 -11.14 -27.51
N GLN A 244 7.66 -11.03 -27.21
CA GLN A 244 6.62 -10.83 -28.24
C GLN A 244 6.87 -9.54 -29.04
N SER A 245 7.20 -8.44 -28.35
CA SER A 245 7.49 -7.16 -29.02
C SER A 245 8.71 -7.22 -29.96
N ARG A 246 9.66 -8.10 -29.67
CA ARG A 246 10.86 -8.36 -30.49
C ARG A 246 10.63 -9.40 -31.59
N GLY A 247 9.41 -9.96 -31.68
CA GLY A 247 9.07 -10.99 -32.67
C GLY A 247 9.55 -12.40 -32.31
N ASP A 248 10.14 -12.62 -31.15
CA ASP A 248 10.59 -13.95 -30.68
C ASP A 248 9.42 -14.74 -30.08
N TYR A 249 8.41 -15.03 -30.89
CA TYR A 249 7.16 -15.63 -30.45
C TYR A 249 7.33 -17.01 -29.79
N ARG A 250 8.35 -17.80 -30.20
CA ARG A 250 8.60 -19.13 -29.62
C ARG A 250 9.03 -18.99 -28.16
N LYS A 251 9.96 -18.10 -27.86
CA LYS A 251 10.40 -17.86 -26.50
C LYS A 251 9.32 -17.13 -25.67
N ALA A 252 8.58 -16.21 -26.31
CA ALA A 252 7.43 -15.57 -25.68
C ALA A 252 6.38 -16.59 -25.24
N LEU A 253 6.06 -17.56 -26.08
CA LEU A 253 5.13 -18.64 -25.75
C LEU A 253 5.63 -19.48 -24.57
N ALA A 254 6.89 -19.87 -24.57
CA ALA A 254 7.48 -20.63 -23.45
C ALA A 254 7.47 -19.83 -22.14
N ALA A 255 7.71 -18.51 -22.19
CA ALA A 255 7.66 -17.65 -21.02
C ALA A 255 6.24 -17.53 -20.45
N ILE A 256 5.22 -17.34 -21.32
CA ILE A 256 3.83 -17.22 -20.87
C ILE A 256 3.27 -18.57 -20.35
N ASP A 257 3.70 -19.68 -20.91
CA ASP A 257 3.36 -21.02 -20.41
C ASP A 257 3.94 -21.25 -19.00
N SER A 258 5.14 -20.75 -18.74
CA SER A 258 5.72 -20.75 -17.39
C SER A 258 4.89 -19.89 -16.41
N ALA A 259 4.39 -18.73 -16.85
CA ALA A 259 3.51 -17.89 -16.03
C ALA A 259 2.20 -18.60 -15.70
N ALA A 260 1.62 -19.36 -16.63
CA ALA A 260 0.38 -20.09 -16.40
C ALA A 260 0.48 -21.13 -15.25
N VAL A 261 1.65 -21.74 -15.08
CA VAL A 261 1.88 -22.73 -14.00
C VAL A 261 1.83 -22.09 -12.62
N GLU A 262 2.27 -20.84 -12.50
CA GLU A 262 2.36 -20.12 -11.23
C GLU A 262 0.99 -19.58 -10.75
N VAL A 263 -0.01 -19.47 -11.63
CA VAL A 263 -1.31 -18.82 -11.34
C VAL A 263 -2.51 -19.78 -11.49
N GLN A 264 -2.29 -21.08 -11.42
CA GLN A 264 -3.35 -22.08 -11.63
C GLN A 264 -4.56 -21.93 -10.70
N GLU A 265 -4.36 -21.36 -9.51
CA GLU A 265 -5.41 -21.16 -8.51
C GLU A 265 -6.14 -19.80 -8.66
N SER A 266 -5.63 -18.90 -9.50
CA SER A 266 -6.22 -17.57 -9.75
C SER A 266 -6.82 -17.50 -11.14
N GLU A 267 -8.13 -17.66 -11.27
CA GLU A 267 -8.82 -17.58 -12.57
C GLU A 267 -8.65 -16.20 -13.23
N PHE A 268 -8.58 -15.14 -12.43
CA PHE A 268 -8.32 -13.78 -12.94
C PHE A 268 -6.96 -13.67 -13.62
N ASP A 269 -5.89 -14.10 -12.95
CA ASP A 269 -4.54 -14.07 -13.49
C ASP A 269 -4.37 -15.06 -14.65
N LEU A 270 -5.01 -16.23 -14.55
CA LEU A 270 -5.02 -17.21 -15.63
C LEU A 270 -5.68 -16.68 -16.89
N ASN A 271 -6.74 -15.88 -16.78
CA ASN A 271 -7.35 -15.21 -17.93
C ASN A 271 -6.44 -14.14 -18.55
N ALA A 272 -5.68 -13.40 -17.73
CA ALA A 272 -4.68 -12.47 -18.26
C ALA A 272 -3.57 -13.21 -19.03
N VAL A 273 -3.10 -14.35 -18.52
CA VAL A 273 -2.16 -15.23 -19.21
C VAL A 273 -2.75 -15.75 -20.52
N ARG A 274 -3.98 -16.25 -20.50
CA ARG A 274 -4.68 -16.76 -21.71
C ARG A 274 -4.79 -15.70 -22.80
N LYS A 275 -5.08 -14.45 -22.44
CA LYS A 275 -5.14 -13.33 -23.40
C LYS A 275 -3.79 -13.10 -24.10
N ILE A 276 -2.71 -13.02 -23.32
CA ILE A 276 -1.35 -12.84 -23.89
C ILE A 276 -0.97 -14.04 -24.76
N LYS A 277 -1.23 -15.26 -24.30
CA LYS A 277 -0.96 -16.50 -25.06
C LYS A 277 -1.73 -16.53 -26.38
N MET A 278 -3.01 -16.17 -26.35
CA MET A 278 -3.86 -16.08 -27.54
C MET A 278 -3.28 -15.11 -28.57
N GLU A 279 -2.80 -13.94 -28.14
CA GLU A 279 -2.18 -12.97 -29.04
C GLU A 279 -0.87 -13.52 -29.64
N ILE A 280 -0.01 -14.15 -28.85
CA ILE A 280 1.22 -14.80 -29.32
C ILE A 280 0.90 -15.89 -30.35
N LEU A 281 -0.06 -16.77 -30.07
CA LEU A 281 -0.48 -17.85 -31.02
C LEU A 281 -1.05 -17.29 -32.30
N THR A 282 -1.84 -16.23 -32.25
CA THR A 282 -2.36 -15.53 -33.44
C THR A 282 -1.21 -14.99 -34.32
N ARG A 283 -0.20 -14.38 -33.69
CA ARG A 283 1.01 -13.91 -34.43
C ARG A 283 1.84 -15.04 -35.00
N MET A 284 1.76 -16.24 -34.45
CA MET A 284 2.41 -17.44 -34.99
C MET A 284 1.59 -18.14 -36.07
N GLY A 285 0.37 -17.70 -36.37
CA GLY A 285 -0.55 -18.35 -37.31
C GLY A 285 -1.23 -19.62 -36.73
N ARG A 286 -1.15 -19.86 -35.42
CA ARG A 286 -1.75 -21.01 -34.73
C ARG A 286 -3.19 -20.69 -34.30
N PHE A 287 -4.05 -20.46 -35.32
CA PHE A 287 -5.40 -19.92 -35.11
C PHE A 287 -6.33 -20.84 -34.31
N ASP A 288 -6.28 -22.16 -34.53
CA ASP A 288 -7.15 -23.13 -33.86
C ASP A 288 -6.92 -23.10 -32.33
N GLU A 289 -5.66 -23.02 -31.92
CA GLU A 289 -5.31 -22.94 -30.49
C GLU A 289 -5.68 -21.58 -29.88
N ALA A 290 -5.51 -20.49 -30.63
CA ALA A 290 -5.93 -19.17 -30.21
C ALA A 290 -7.46 -19.11 -30.02
N PHE A 291 -8.24 -19.73 -30.92
CA PHE A 291 -9.70 -19.81 -30.82
C PHE A 291 -10.17 -20.59 -29.60
N THR A 292 -9.53 -21.72 -29.28
CA THR A 292 -9.85 -22.50 -28.09
C THR A 292 -9.63 -21.69 -26.78
N LEU A 293 -8.58 -20.86 -26.74
CA LEU A 293 -8.35 -19.96 -25.60
C LEU A 293 -9.38 -18.84 -25.53
N PHE A 294 -9.82 -18.31 -26.68
CA PHE A 294 -10.86 -17.29 -26.72
C PHE A 294 -12.18 -17.81 -26.11
N ASP A 295 -12.63 -18.99 -26.51
CA ASP A 295 -13.84 -19.62 -25.94
C ASP A 295 -13.73 -19.81 -24.42
N THR A 296 -12.54 -20.21 -23.93
CA THR A 296 -12.28 -20.37 -22.50
C THR A 296 -12.35 -19.03 -21.76
N ILE A 297 -11.82 -17.95 -22.35
CA ILE A 297 -11.86 -16.60 -21.74
C ILE A 297 -13.30 -16.08 -21.67
N ILE A 298 -14.12 -16.30 -22.70
CA ILE A 298 -15.53 -15.90 -22.70
C ILE A 298 -16.31 -16.61 -21.60
N ALA A 299 -16.15 -17.93 -21.48
CA ALA A 299 -16.83 -18.72 -20.46
C ALA A 299 -16.45 -18.27 -19.03
N ALA A 300 -15.19 -17.92 -18.80
CA ALA A 300 -14.71 -17.47 -17.49
C ALA A 300 -15.18 -16.03 -17.13
N ASN A 301 -15.32 -15.14 -18.12
CA ASN A 301 -15.77 -13.76 -17.89
C ASN A 301 -17.22 -13.67 -17.39
N ASP A 302 -18.09 -14.58 -17.79
CA ASP A 302 -19.49 -14.59 -17.33
C ASP A 302 -19.58 -14.95 -15.84
N THR A 303 -18.66 -15.75 -15.31
CA THR A 303 -18.58 -16.12 -13.88
C THR A 303 -18.04 -14.99 -13.00
N ILE A 304 -17.12 -14.15 -13.53
CA ILE A 304 -16.48 -13.06 -12.77
C ILE A 304 -17.45 -11.88 -12.55
N LYS A 305 -18.34 -11.60 -13.48
CA LYS A 305 -19.30 -10.47 -13.35
C LYS A 305 -20.23 -10.57 -12.14
N ASP A 306 -20.62 -11.77 -11.74
CA ASP A 306 -21.53 -11.99 -10.60
C ASP A 306 -20.85 -11.70 -9.24
N VAL A 307 -19.53 -11.87 -9.13
CA VAL A 307 -18.75 -11.59 -7.91
C VAL A 307 -18.51 -10.10 -7.73
N GLU A 308 -18.24 -9.35 -8.81
CA GLU A 308 -18.02 -7.90 -8.77
C GLU A 308 -19.24 -7.10 -8.35
N ILE A 309 -20.44 -7.54 -8.71
CA ILE A 309 -21.69 -6.83 -8.42
C ILE A 309 -22.00 -6.84 -6.91
N ASN A 310 -21.75 -7.94 -6.23
CA ASN A 310 -22.02 -8.07 -4.80
C ASN A 310 -21.02 -7.27 -3.91
N ALA A 311 -19.78 -7.06 -4.37
CA ALA A 311 -18.79 -6.28 -3.65
C ALA A 311 -19.07 -4.76 -3.64
N ARG A 312 -19.79 -4.24 -4.62
CA ARG A 312 -20.08 -2.79 -4.78
C ARG A 312 -21.20 -2.26 -3.88
N PHE A 313 -22.07 -3.11 -3.36
CA PHE A 313 -23.23 -2.66 -2.57
C PHE A 313 -22.88 -2.23 -1.13
N ASP A 314 -21.82 -2.77 -0.53
CA ASP A 314 -21.41 -2.42 0.84
C ASP A 314 -20.62 -1.11 0.94
N GLU A 315 -20.27 -0.55 -0.21
CA GLU A 315 -19.30 0.54 -0.39
C GLU A 315 -19.79 1.93 0.06
N LEU A 316 -21.07 2.21 0.01
CA LEU A 316 -21.59 3.58 0.08
C LEU A 316 -21.49 4.26 1.46
N ARG A 317 -21.19 3.53 2.50
CA ARG A 317 -21.26 4.03 3.88
C ARG A 317 -19.95 4.53 4.49
N THR A 318 -18.82 4.09 3.92
CA THR A 318 -17.50 4.36 4.49
C THR A 318 -16.91 5.72 4.08
N GLN A 319 -17.50 6.32 3.06
CA GLN A 319 -17.02 7.51 2.37
C GLN A 319 -16.87 8.77 3.24
N TYR A 320 -17.70 8.92 4.25
CA TYR A 320 -17.97 10.26 4.81
C TYR A 320 -16.88 10.82 5.73
N GLU A 321 -16.08 10.01 6.39
CA GLU A 321 -15.33 10.48 7.55
C GLU A 321 -13.86 10.80 7.28
N VAL A 322 -13.20 10.12 6.34
CA VAL A 322 -11.82 10.46 5.96
C VAL A 322 -11.80 11.72 5.07
N GLU A 323 -12.78 11.87 4.16
CA GLU A 323 -12.97 13.10 3.40
C GLU A 323 -13.11 14.33 4.31
N LYS A 324 -13.82 14.18 5.43
CA LYS A 324 -14.00 15.26 6.41
C LYS A 324 -12.67 15.70 7.05
N HIS A 325 -11.76 14.77 7.33
CA HIS A 325 -10.47 15.14 7.94
C HIS A 325 -9.50 15.79 6.95
N ILE A 326 -9.49 15.34 5.69
CA ILE A 326 -8.69 16.00 4.64
C ILE A 326 -9.23 17.41 4.37
N ALA A 327 -10.56 17.56 4.25
CA ALA A 327 -11.22 18.84 4.06
C ALA A 327 -11.07 19.80 5.27
N GLU A 328 -11.07 19.27 6.51
CA GLU A 328 -10.81 20.07 7.72
C GLU A 328 -9.38 20.61 7.74
N LYS A 329 -8.42 19.88 7.26
CA LYS A 329 -7.02 20.31 7.18
C LYS A 329 -6.83 21.43 6.14
N GLU A 330 -7.41 21.28 4.96
CA GLU A 330 -7.39 22.34 3.94
C GLU A 330 -8.08 23.61 4.45
N ARG A 331 -9.23 23.47 5.09
CA ARG A 331 -9.94 24.58 5.69
C ARG A 331 -9.13 25.26 6.79
N ASN A 332 -8.48 24.49 7.67
CA ASN A 332 -7.63 25.04 8.72
C ASN A 332 -6.39 25.75 8.17
N LEU A 333 -5.81 25.26 7.08
CA LEU A 333 -4.72 25.92 6.37
C LEU A 333 -5.18 27.26 5.76
N HIS A 334 -6.37 27.29 5.13
CA HIS A 334 -6.97 28.53 4.61
C HIS A 334 -7.24 29.54 5.72
N TYR A 335 -7.80 29.11 6.86
CA TYR A 335 -7.98 30.00 8.02
C TYR A 335 -6.65 30.50 8.58
N PHE A 336 -5.64 29.67 8.65
CA PHE A 336 -4.31 30.09 9.10
C PHE A 336 -3.68 31.12 8.15
N LEU A 337 -3.73 30.88 6.84
CA LEU A 337 -3.22 31.82 5.84
C LEU A 337 -4.00 33.14 5.84
N PHE A 338 -5.30 33.08 6.00
CA PHE A 338 -6.17 34.29 6.12
C PHE A 338 -5.84 35.09 7.37
N THR A 339 -5.70 34.42 8.53
CA THR A 339 -5.34 35.10 9.80
C THR A 339 -3.93 35.70 9.72
N LEU A 340 -2.98 34.97 9.12
CA LEU A 340 -1.63 35.48 8.89
C LEU A 340 -1.64 36.72 7.99
N GLY A 341 -2.45 36.72 6.94
CA GLY A 341 -2.65 37.88 6.06
C GLY A 341 -3.20 39.09 6.82
N ILE A 342 -4.21 38.88 7.68
CA ILE A 342 -4.76 39.98 8.53
C ILE A 342 -3.68 40.51 9.49
N CYS A 343 -2.93 39.65 10.14
CA CYS A 343 -1.85 40.03 11.04
C CYS A 343 -0.78 40.87 10.34
N LEU A 344 -0.40 40.49 9.10
CA LEU A 344 0.55 41.26 8.29
C LEU A 344 0.01 42.64 7.92
N VAL A 345 -1.25 42.75 7.53
CA VAL A 345 -1.89 44.05 7.21
C VAL A 345 -1.94 44.92 8.47
N LEU A 346 -2.32 44.39 9.61
CA LEU A 346 -2.32 45.12 10.89
C LEU A 346 -0.92 45.60 11.30
N ALA A 347 0.09 44.76 11.12
CA ALA A 347 1.48 45.12 11.40
C ALA A 347 1.96 46.26 10.48
N LEU A 348 1.60 46.24 9.18
CA LEU A 348 1.89 47.31 8.23
C LEU A 348 1.17 48.62 8.61
N LEU A 349 -0.09 48.56 9.03
CA LEU A 349 -0.85 49.74 9.48
C LEU A 349 -0.23 50.32 10.78
N LEU A 350 0.16 49.49 11.73
CA LEU A 350 0.83 49.94 12.96
C LEU A 350 2.18 50.59 12.67
N THR A 351 2.97 50.05 11.77
CA THR A 351 4.25 50.64 11.36
C THR A 351 4.03 51.95 10.62
N ALA A 352 3.04 52.01 9.73
CA ALA A 352 2.70 53.26 9.02
C ALA A 352 2.22 54.35 9.97
N THR A 353 1.35 54.03 10.95
CA THR A 353 0.89 55.00 11.97
C THR A 353 2.02 55.45 12.89
N PHE A 354 2.93 54.54 13.26
CA PHE A 354 4.13 54.87 14.04
C PHE A 354 5.03 55.87 13.28
N TYR A 355 5.31 55.61 12.00
CA TYR A 355 6.08 56.53 11.15
C TYR A 355 5.39 57.84 10.94
N TYR A 356 4.08 57.86 10.71
CA TYR A 356 3.28 59.08 10.55
C TYR A 356 3.34 59.94 11.82
N ASN A 357 3.12 59.38 12.99
CA ASN A 357 3.20 60.10 14.26
C ASN A 357 4.62 60.62 14.54
N ARG A 358 5.67 59.90 14.16
CA ARG A 358 7.06 60.33 14.27
C ARG A 358 7.36 61.54 13.37
N ILE A 359 6.82 61.53 12.15
CA ILE A 359 6.96 62.67 11.22
C ILE A 359 6.24 63.92 11.76
N ILE A 360 5.04 63.75 12.34
CA ILE A 360 4.31 64.89 12.96
C ILE A 360 5.08 65.46 14.16
N ALA A 361 5.60 64.58 15.02
CA ALA A 361 6.40 64.98 16.18
C ALA A 361 7.66 65.80 15.77
N LEU A 362 8.31 65.38 14.65
CA LEU A 362 9.47 66.09 14.09
C LEU A 362 9.13 67.40 13.42
N LYS A 363 7.87 67.62 12.98
CA LYS A 363 7.42 68.91 12.39
C LYS A 363 6.93 69.92 13.41
N ASN A 364 6.63 69.51 14.65
CA ASN A 364 6.16 70.33 15.74
C ASN A 364 7.29 70.79 16.70
N HIS A 365 8.54 70.39 16.40
CA HIS A 365 9.76 70.97 16.98
C HIS A 365 10.45 71.86 15.97
#